data_be367ad38972949efca1174d862baf76
#
_entry.id   be367ad38972949efca1174d862baf76
#
_cell.length_a   1.000
_cell.length_b   1.000
_cell.length_c   1.000
_cell.angle_alpha   90.00
_cell.angle_beta   90.00
_cell.angle_gamma   90.00
#
_symmetry.space_group_name_H-M   'P 1'
#
loop_
_entity.id
_entity.type
_entity.pdbx_description
1 polymer ?
#
loop_
_entity_poly.entity_id
_entity_poly.type
_entity_poly.pdbx_seq_one_letter_code
_entity_poly.pdbx_strand_id
1 'polypeptide(L)'
;MDGTLWDSAAEVAESWNETVKRAGYDRKPISVKDIQSVMGKTMDVIARILFPDLEEGERQKLLAQCGEEENEYLRIHGATLYPDIRRTMEQLKKKYHLYIVSNCQSGYIEAFLDYYKLHDLIEDTECYGNNEKSKGENIALLYSCLLYTSPSPRD
;
A
#
# COMPACT_ATOMS: atom_id res chain seq x y z
N MET A 1 3.29 3.39 4.57
CA MET A 1 3.85 3.78 3.26
C MET A 1 3.36 5.17 2.89
N ASP A 2 2.06 5.34 2.75
CA ASP A 2 1.42 6.63 2.55
C ASP A 2 1.68 7.56 3.71
N GLY A 3 1.90 8.85 3.43
CA GLY A 3 2.29 9.82 4.42
C GLY A 3 3.70 9.63 5.02
N THR A 4 4.49 8.68 4.47
CA THR A 4 5.86 8.40 4.93
C THR A 4 6.86 8.34 3.77
N LEU A 5 6.58 7.56 2.73
CA LEU A 5 7.44 7.44 1.55
C LEU A 5 6.94 8.30 0.39
N TRP A 6 5.64 8.37 0.22
CA TRP A 6 4.95 9.16 -0.81
C TRP A 6 3.61 9.72 -0.33
N ASP A 7 3.07 10.65 -1.08
CA ASP A 7 1.67 11.09 -1.00
C ASP A 7 0.96 10.64 -2.28
N SER A 8 0.03 9.72 -2.14
CA SER A 8 -0.75 9.12 -3.24
C SER A 8 -2.23 9.50 -3.18
N ALA A 9 -2.61 10.40 -2.26
CA ALA A 9 -4.03 10.66 -1.99
C ALA A 9 -4.80 11.20 -3.18
N ALA A 10 -4.17 11.97 -4.05
CA ALA A 10 -4.80 12.54 -5.24
C ALA A 10 -5.03 11.44 -6.31
N GLU A 11 -4.01 10.65 -6.58
CA GLU A 11 -4.02 9.58 -7.57
C GLU A 11 -4.97 8.46 -7.17
N VAL A 12 -4.99 8.11 -5.88
CA VAL A 12 -5.96 7.14 -5.32
C VAL A 12 -7.39 7.64 -5.47
N ALA A 13 -7.66 8.92 -5.14
CA ALA A 13 -8.99 9.50 -5.30
C ALA A 13 -9.44 9.48 -6.77
N GLU A 14 -8.56 9.79 -7.72
CA GLU A 14 -8.84 9.76 -9.16
C GLU A 14 -9.17 8.34 -9.61
N SER A 15 -8.29 7.38 -9.35
CA SER A 15 -8.49 5.96 -9.71
C SER A 15 -9.80 5.40 -9.14
N TRP A 16 -10.06 5.62 -7.85
CA TRP A 16 -11.27 5.11 -7.21
C TRP A 16 -12.56 5.74 -7.78
N ASN A 17 -12.55 7.04 -8.08
CA ASN A 17 -13.71 7.70 -8.70
C ASN A 17 -14.01 7.14 -10.10
N GLU A 18 -12.98 6.84 -10.89
CA GLU A 18 -13.16 6.20 -12.20
C GLU A 18 -13.73 4.79 -12.07
N THR A 19 -13.20 4.01 -11.12
CA THR A 19 -13.67 2.65 -10.85
C THR A 19 -15.11 2.64 -10.37
N VAL A 20 -15.46 3.48 -9.40
CA VAL A 20 -16.82 3.63 -8.86
C VAL A 20 -17.82 3.99 -9.95
N LYS A 21 -17.47 4.96 -10.81
CA LYS A 21 -18.30 5.39 -11.95
C LYS A 21 -18.48 4.26 -12.96
N ARG A 22 -17.42 3.53 -13.30
CA ARG A 22 -17.44 2.41 -14.24
C ARG A 22 -18.25 1.23 -13.70
N ALA A 23 -18.23 1.01 -12.39
CA ALA A 23 -19.05 0.03 -11.71
C ALA A 23 -20.56 0.41 -11.64
N GLY A 24 -20.94 1.59 -12.14
CA GLY A 24 -22.33 2.03 -12.25
C GLY A 24 -22.90 2.69 -10.98
N TYR A 25 -22.05 3.06 -10.02
CA TYR A 25 -22.50 3.76 -8.82
C TYR A 25 -22.52 5.28 -9.06
N ASP A 26 -23.74 5.87 -9.04
CA ASP A 26 -23.94 7.31 -9.11
C ASP A 26 -23.88 7.90 -7.68
N ARG A 27 -22.74 8.43 -7.31
CA ARG A 27 -22.50 9.00 -5.98
C ARG A 27 -21.57 10.21 -6.02
N LYS A 28 -21.56 10.96 -4.92
CA LYS A 28 -20.61 12.06 -4.75
C LYS A 28 -19.17 11.56 -4.91
N PRO A 29 -18.35 12.24 -5.71
CA PRO A 29 -16.94 11.87 -5.86
C PRO A 29 -16.18 11.85 -4.51
N ILE A 30 -15.34 10.85 -4.36
CA ILE A 30 -14.40 10.73 -3.24
C ILE A 30 -13.35 11.84 -3.39
N SER A 31 -13.23 12.69 -2.39
CA SER A 31 -12.23 13.76 -2.40
C SER A 31 -10.87 13.28 -1.88
N VAL A 32 -9.81 14.02 -2.20
CA VAL A 32 -8.48 13.80 -1.64
C VAL A 32 -8.51 13.79 -0.10
N LYS A 33 -9.33 14.65 0.52
CA LYS A 33 -9.49 14.68 1.99
C LYS A 33 -10.15 13.40 2.53
N ASP A 34 -11.09 12.84 1.80
CA ASP A 34 -11.72 11.56 2.20
C ASP A 34 -10.67 10.45 2.19
N ILE A 35 -9.84 10.35 1.15
CA ILE A 35 -8.73 9.39 1.08
C ILE A 35 -7.74 9.63 2.23
N GLN A 36 -7.29 10.87 2.45
CA GLN A 36 -6.36 11.19 3.54
C GLN A 36 -6.91 10.80 4.92
N SER A 37 -8.22 10.91 5.14
CA SER A 37 -8.86 10.57 6.41
C SER A 37 -8.85 9.05 6.72
N VAL A 38 -8.71 8.22 5.71
CA VAL A 38 -8.73 6.76 5.83
C VAL A 38 -7.36 6.10 5.60
N MET A 39 -6.37 6.85 5.13
CA MET A 39 -5.02 6.32 4.91
C MET A 39 -4.44 5.65 6.17
N GLY A 40 -3.76 4.52 5.94
CA GLY A 40 -3.15 3.72 7.01
C GLY A 40 -4.11 2.74 7.71
N LYS A 41 -5.42 2.80 7.42
CA LYS A 41 -6.39 1.79 7.86
C LYS A 41 -6.32 0.56 6.95
N THR A 42 -6.91 -0.55 7.38
CA THR A 42 -7.10 -1.73 6.52
C THR A 42 -8.21 -1.50 5.50
N MET A 43 -8.15 -2.20 4.38
CA MET A 43 -9.05 -1.98 3.25
C MET A 43 -10.53 -2.17 3.60
N ASP A 44 -10.86 -3.15 4.45
CA ASP A 44 -12.21 -3.38 4.94
C ASP A 44 -12.77 -2.20 5.75
N VAL A 45 -11.92 -1.57 6.58
CA VAL A 45 -12.28 -0.36 7.34
C VAL A 45 -12.47 0.83 6.39
N ILE A 46 -11.60 0.99 5.42
CA ILE A 46 -11.70 2.04 4.39
C ILE A 46 -13.02 1.91 3.64
N ALA A 47 -13.37 0.71 3.19
CA ALA A 47 -14.60 0.47 2.45
C ALA A 47 -15.86 0.81 3.26
N ARG A 48 -15.90 0.46 4.55
CA ARG A 48 -17.03 0.81 5.42
C ARG A 48 -17.19 2.32 5.62
N ILE A 49 -16.10 3.04 5.65
CA ILE A 49 -16.12 4.51 5.81
C ILE A 49 -16.54 5.19 4.51
N LEU A 50 -15.99 4.76 3.37
CA LEU A 50 -16.21 5.43 2.09
C LEU A 50 -17.49 4.96 1.39
N PHE A 51 -17.95 3.73 1.66
CA PHE A 51 -19.15 3.13 1.05
C PHE A 51 -20.14 2.62 2.11
N PRO A 52 -20.60 3.46 3.05
CA PRO A 52 -21.44 3.03 4.15
C PRO A 52 -22.84 2.58 3.69
N ASP A 53 -23.29 3.04 2.54
CA ASP A 53 -24.59 2.83 1.92
C ASP A 53 -24.67 1.51 1.12
N LEU A 54 -23.54 0.83 0.87
CA LEU A 54 -23.53 -0.44 0.15
C LEU A 54 -23.65 -1.63 1.09
N GLU A 55 -24.35 -2.66 0.62
CA GLU A 55 -24.39 -3.97 1.27
C GLU A 55 -22.98 -4.60 1.30
N GLU A 56 -22.70 -5.45 2.30
CA GLU A 56 -21.36 -5.99 2.53
C GLU A 56 -20.77 -6.68 1.29
N GLY A 57 -21.57 -7.51 0.59
CA GLY A 57 -21.10 -8.22 -0.61
C GLY A 57 -20.77 -7.30 -1.77
N GLU A 58 -21.56 -6.25 -1.99
CA GLU A 58 -21.30 -5.25 -3.02
C GLU A 58 -20.07 -4.40 -2.67
N ARG A 59 -19.96 -4.02 -1.40
CA ARG A 59 -18.85 -3.25 -0.86
C ARG A 59 -17.53 -3.97 -1.04
N GLN A 60 -17.46 -5.28 -0.72
CA GLN A 60 -16.26 -6.10 -0.89
C GLN A 60 -15.87 -6.22 -2.36
N LYS A 61 -16.85 -6.43 -3.25
CA LYS A 61 -16.61 -6.52 -4.68
C LYS A 61 -16.05 -5.19 -5.24
N LEU A 62 -16.68 -4.07 -4.88
CA LEU A 62 -16.22 -2.74 -5.32
C LEU A 62 -14.84 -2.44 -4.78
N LEU A 63 -14.57 -2.78 -3.51
CA LEU A 63 -13.27 -2.60 -2.87
C LEU A 63 -12.16 -3.36 -3.58
N ALA A 64 -12.39 -4.65 -3.90
CA ALA A 64 -11.43 -5.46 -4.63
C ALA A 64 -11.09 -4.83 -5.99
N GLN A 65 -12.12 -4.39 -6.71
CA GLN A 65 -11.95 -3.72 -8.00
C GLN A 65 -11.20 -2.39 -7.87
N CYS A 66 -11.53 -1.57 -6.87
CA CYS A 66 -10.80 -0.33 -6.59
C CYS A 66 -9.32 -0.61 -6.30
N GLY A 67 -9.02 -1.62 -5.49
CA GLY A 67 -7.64 -1.96 -5.13
C GLY A 67 -6.81 -2.47 -6.32
N GLU A 68 -7.38 -3.31 -7.17
CA GLU A 68 -6.70 -3.80 -8.38
C GLU A 68 -6.40 -2.66 -9.36
N GLU A 69 -7.39 -1.83 -9.65
CA GLU A 69 -7.24 -0.72 -10.59
C GLU A 69 -6.34 0.39 -10.04
N GLU A 70 -6.38 0.66 -8.75
CA GLU A 70 -5.46 1.56 -8.06
C GLU A 70 -4.00 1.11 -8.21
N ASN A 71 -3.72 -0.18 -7.98
CA ASN A 71 -2.38 -0.71 -8.14
C ASN A 71 -1.86 -0.51 -9.56
N GLU A 72 -2.69 -0.76 -10.57
CA GLU A 72 -2.30 -0.57 -11.98
C GLU A 72 -2.13 0.92 -12.31
N TYR A 73 -3.05 1.77 -11.84
CA TYR A 73 -2.97 3.22 -12.02
C TYR A 73 -1.66 3.77 -11.44
N LEU A 74 -1.33 3.40 -10.20
CA LEU A 74 -0.12 3.86 -9.53
C LEU A 74 1.17 3.29 -10.16
N ARG A 75 1.12 2.09 -10.72
CA ARG A 75 2.26 1.51 -11.45
C ARG A 75 2.59 2.29 -12.70
N ILE A 76 1.58 2.89 -13.36
CA ILE A 76 1.73 3.66 -14.61
C ILE A 76 2.02 5.13 -14.33
N HIS A 77 1.30 5.73 -13.40
CA HIS A 77 1.32 7.18 -13.17
C HIS A 77 2.20 7.59 -11.97
N GLY A 78 2.42 6.66 -11.02
CA GLY A 78 3.09 6.96 -9.75
C GLY A 78 2.23 7.85 -8.85
N ALA A 79 2.90 8.53 -7.94
CA ALA A 79 2.34 9.55 -7.06
C ALA A 79 3.48 10.51 -6.64
N THR A 80 3.28 11.33 -5.61
CA THR A 80 4.30 12.28 -5.19
C THR A 80 5.24 11.65 -4.17
N LEU A 81 6.46 11.31 -4.57
CA LEU A 81 7.51 10.85 -3.65
C LEU A 81 7.94 12.01 -2.73
N TYR A 82 8.05 11.77 -1.43
CA TYR A 82 8.57 12.79 -0.53
C TYR A 82 10.05 13.11 -0.83
N PRO A 83 10.49 14.33 -0.52
CA PRO A 83 11.88 14.74 -0.78
C PRO A 83 12.90 13.79 -0.16
N ASP A 84 13.98 13.55 -0.87
CA ASP A 84 15.14 12.75 -0.43
C ASP A 84 14.89 11.27 -0.08
N ILE A 85 13.69 10.71 -0.32
CA ILE A 85 13.38 9.30 0.01
C ILE A 85 14.38 8.35 -0.64
N ARG A 86 14.58 8.43 -1.97
CA ARG A 86 15.56 7.57 -2.67
C ARG A 86 16.95 7.68 -2.05
N ARG A 87 17.45 8.91 -1.92
CA ARG A 87 18.77 9.17 -1.35
C ARG A 87 18.91 8.64 0.07
N THR A 88 17.86 8.81 0.89
CA THR A 88 17.82 8.30 2.26
C THR A 88 17.88 6.78 2.28
N MET A 89 17.08 6.08 1.46
CA MET A 89 17.10 4.63 1.35
C MET A 89 18.48 4.12 0.88
N GLU A 90 19.06 4.74 -0.13
CA GLU A 90 20.42 4.39 -0.62
C GLU A 90 21.50 4.55 0.46
N GLN A 91 21.40 5.57 1.32
CA GLN A 91 22.34 5.73 2.43
C GLN A 91 22.09 4.71 3.56
N LEU A 92 20.84 4.46 3.89
CA LEU A 92 20.47 3.49 4.92
C LEU A 92 20.86 2.06 4.51
N LYS A 93 20.64 1.67 3.25
CA LYS A 93 20.98 0.33 2.75
C LYS A 93 22.48 0.00 2.90
N LYS A 94 23.36 0.99 2.95
CA LYS A 94 24.80 0.76 3.18
C LYS A 94 25.12 0.18 4.56
N LYS A 95 24.17 0.28 5.52
CA LYS A 95 24.38 -0.12 6.91
C LYS A 95 23.25 -1.00 7.45
N TYR A 96 22.11 -1.02 6.80
CA TYR A 96 20.87 -1.66 7.29
C TYR A 96 20.21 -2.44 6.18
N HIS A 97 19.50 -3.49 6.54
CA HIS A 97 18.52 -4.16 5.71
C HIS A 97 17.21 -3.38 5.78
N LEU A 98 16.64 -3.05 4.62
CA LEU A 98 15.43 -2.24 4.54
C LEU A 98 14.22 -3.10 4.17
N TYR A 99 13.14 -2.94 4.90
CA TYR A 99 11.87 -3.65 4.72
C TYR A 99 10.71 -2.67 4.65
N ILE A 100 9.66 -3.02 3.92
CA ILE A 100 8.42 -2.24 3.91
C ILE A 100 7.30 -3.08 4.50
N VAL A 101 6.61 -2.55 5.53
CA VAL A 101 5.39 -3.14 6.10
C VAL A 101 4.25 -2.14 6.05
N SER A 102 3.11 -2.52 5.45
CA SER A 102 1.97 -1.63 5.27
C SER A 102 0.63 -2.32 5.59
N ASN A 103 -0.43 -1.53 5.81
CA ASN A 103 -1.80 -2.03 5.94
C ASN A 103 -2.56 -2.02 4.60
N CYS A 104 -1.87 -1.82 3.48
CA CYS A 104 -2.46 -1.75 2.15
C CYS A 104 -2.91 -3.13 1.62
N GLN A 105 -3.58 -3.11 0.48
CA GLN A 105 -3.89 -4.29 -0.33
C GLN A 105 -2.62 -4.92 -0.92
N SER A 106 -2.71 -6.17 -1.32
CA SER A 106 -1.68 -6.86 -2.10
C SER A 106 -1.41 -6.14 -3.42
N GLY A 107 -0.15 -6.05 -3.83
CA GLY A 107 0.26 -5.39 -5.08
C GLY A 107 0.54 -3.89 -4.97
N TYR A 108 0.16 -3.23 -3.88
CA TYR A 108 0.34 -1.79 -3.70
C TYR A 108 1.80 -1.39 -3.43
N ILE A 109 2.50 -2.18 -2.62
CA ILE A 109 3.93 -1.96 -2.36
C ILE A 109 4.72 -2.21 -3.65
N GLU A 110 4.37 -3.25 -4.39
CA GLU A 110 4.97 -3.59 -5.66
C GLU A 110 4.77 -2.46 -6.69
N ALA A 111 3.57 -1.89 -6.79
CA ALA A 111 3.32 -0.75 -7.68
C ALA A 111 4.22 0.45 -7.37
N PHE A 112 4.44 0.75 -6.09
CA PHE A 112 5.39 1.78 -5.64
C PHE A 112 6.83 1.44 -6.04
N LEU A 113 7.28 0.21 -5.77
CA LEU A 113 8.64 -0.24 -6.08
C LEU A 113 8.91 -0.27 -7.59
N ASP A 114 7.93 -0.70 -8.38
CA ASP A 114 7.99 -0.76 -9.84
C ASP A 114 8.15 0.64 -10.44
N TYR A 115 7.27 1.57 -10.05
CA TYR A 115 7.28 2.92 -10.60
C TYR A 115 8.58 3.66 -10.29
N TYR A 116 9.04 3.62 -9.05
CA TYR A 116 10.26 4.31 -8.63
C TYR A 116 11.54 3.52 -8.84
N LYS A 117 11.44 2.26 -9.28
CA LYS A 117 12.60 1.34 -9.47
C LYS A 117 13.43 1.24 -8.19
N LEU A 118 12.78 0.85 -7.09
CA LEU A 118 13.39 0.78 -5.76
C LEU A 118 13.56 -0.66 -5.24
N HIS A 119 13.26 -1.67 -6.06
CA HIS A 119 13.36 -3.08 -5.67
C HIS A 119 14.73 -3.46 -5.11
N ASP A 120 15.78 -2.94 -5.71
CA ASP A 120 17.17 -3.21 -5.30
C ASP A 120 17.54 -2.58 -3.96
N LEU A 121 16.73 -1.68 -3.42
CA LEU A 121 16.95 -1.06 -2.11
C LEU A 121 16.23 -1.78 -0.97
N ILE A 122 15.24 -2.61 -1.25
CA ILE A 122 14.38 -3.26 -0.27
C ILE A 122 14.64 -4.77 -0.29
N GLU A 123 14.86 -5.35 0.88
CA GLU A 123 15.14 -6.80 1.02
C GLU A 123 13.86 -7.62 0.89
N ASP A 124 12.79 -7.18 1.57
CA ASP A 124 11.50 -7.86 1.53
C ASP A 124 10.37 -6.93 1.94
N THR A 125 9.14 -7.32 1.65
CA THR A 125 7.94 -6.53 1.92
C THR A 125 6.81 -7.39 2.46
N GLU A 126 5.95 -6.81 3.31
CA GLU A 126 4.75 -7.49 3.73
C GLU A 126 3.60 -6.49 3.94
N CYS A 127 2.38 -6.92 3.63
CA CYS A 127 1.20 -6.10 3.82
C CYS A 127 -0.01 -6.90 4.32
N TYR A 128 -0.99 -6.17 4.86
CA TYR A 128 -2.25 -6.76 5.32
C TYR A 128 -2.97 -7.55 4.22
N GLY A 129 -2.96 -7.03 2.99
CA GLY A 129 -3.61 -7.67 1.86
C GLY A 129 -3.05 -9.04 1.45
N ASN A 130 -1.83 -9.39 1.88
CA ASN A 130 -1.23 -10.69 1.56
C ASN A 130 -1.71 -11.79 2.52
N ASN A 131 -1.95 -11.48 3.79
CA ASN A 131 -2.10 -12.49 4.84
C ASN A 131 -3.09 -12.12 5.95
N GLU A 132 -3.74 -10.98 5.88
CA GLU A 132 -4.70 -10.43 6.86
C GLU A 132 -4.14 -10.24 8.28
N LYS A 133 -2.81 -10.24 8.42
CA LYS A 133 -2.14 -10.01 9.69
C LYS A 133 -1.95 -8.52 9.98
N SER A 134 -1.97 -8.18 11.25
CA SER A 134 -1.65 -6.82 11.70
C SER A 134 -0.23 -6.42 11.33
N LYS A 135 0.02 -5.12 11.28
CA LYS A 135 1.37 -4.60 11.00
C LYS A 135 2.42 -5.14 11.99
N GLY A 136 2.07 -5.32 13.27
CA GLY A 136 2.97 -5.87 14.27
C GLY A 136 3.32 -7.34 14.00
N GLU A 137 2.34 -8.16 13.61
CA GLU A 137 2.57 -9.56 13.21
C GLU A 137 3.41 -9.66 11.94
N ASN A 138 3.18 -8.79 10.96
CA ASN A 138 3.97 -8.73 9.73
C ASN A 138 5.42 -8.30 9.99
N ILE A 139 5.66 -7.37 10.91
CA ILE A 139 7.02 -7.04 11.35
C ILE A 139 7.69 -8.25 12.01
N ALA A 140 6.98 -8.97 12.91
CA ALA A 140 7.51 -10.15 13.54
C ALA A 140 7.81 -11.29 12.55
N LEU A 141 6.97 -11.43 11.51
CA LEU A 141 7.18 -12.40 10.43
C LEU A 141 8.49 -12.12 9.68
N LEU A 142 8.68 -10.91 9.19
CA LEU A 142 9.91 -10.51 8.49
C LEU A 142 11.15 -10.65 9.39
N TYR A 143 11.03 -10.27 10.66
CA TYR A 143 12.13 -10.42 11.62
C TYR A 143 12.50 -11.89 11.86
N SER A 144 11.52 -12.80 11.94
CA SER A 144 11.80 -14.23 12.09
C SER A 144 12.50 -14.82 10.87
N CYS A 145 12.13 -14.41 9.66
CA CYS A 145 12.82 -14.81 8.43
C CYS A 145 14.30 -14.40 8.43
N LEU A 146 14.62 -13.21 8.96
CA LEU A 146 16.00 -12.73 9.10
C LEU A 146 16.85 -13.62 10.01
N LEU A 147 16.29 -14.09 11.12
CA LEU A 147 17.01 -14.95 12.07
C LEU A 147 17.38 -16.31 11.47
N TYR A 148 16.56 -16.82 10.55
CA TYR A 148 16.82 -18.09 9.86
C TYR A 148 17.79 -17.96 8.67
N THR A 149 17.93 -16.78 8.11
CA THR A 149 18.84 -16.51 6.97
C THR A 149 20.21 -16.00 7.39
N SER A 150 20.39 -15.60 8.66
CA SER A 150 21.70 -15.21 9.20
C SER A 150 22.57 -16.45 9.42
N PRO A 151 23.83 -16.48 8.92
CA PRO A 151 24.75 -17.59 9.22
C PRO A 151 24.92 -17.76 10.72
N SER A 152 24.86 -19.01 11.18
CA SER A 152 25.10 -19.31 12.59
C SER A 152 26.49 -18.81 13.00
N PRO A 153 26.64 -18.18 14.18
CA PRO A 153 27.98 -17.75 14.64
C PRO A 153 28.96 -18.90 14.94
N ARG A 154 28.66 -20.12 14.48
CA ARG A 154 29.45 -21.34 14.78
C ARG A 154 30.07 -22.03 13.56
N ASP A 155 30.06 -21.36 12.40
CA ASP A 155 30.79 -21.85 11.21
C ASP A 155 32.04 -21.02 10.93
#